data_9908914ff8100d273e9ffcc067f50195
#
_entry.id   9908914ff8100d273e9ffcc067f50195
#
_cell.length_a   1.000
_cell.length_b   1.000
_cell.length_c   1.000
_cell.angle_alpha   90.00
_cell.angle_beta   90.00
_cell.angle_gamma   90.00
#
_symmetry.space_group_name_H-M   'P 1'
#
loop_
_entity.id
_entity.type
_entity.pdbx_description
1 polymer ?
#
loop_
_entity_poly.entity_id
_entity_poly.type
_entity_poly.pdbx_seq_one_letter_code
_entity_poly.pdbx_strand_id
1 'polypeptide(L)'
;MALDKVVDSAVLDAGMKSVADAIRAKAGTTDLLAWPDGFKSAVEGIQTGGGGGTTSDAAMKDVNFYDYDGTLVASYTLAEAQALTAFPNGPTHDGLTFQGWNWSLEKIHALTRPMNVGAMYITDDGATRLHIRIAAVGRMTVPLYIGQTVANGVSIDWGDGSTAETLAGTRNVNSTHTYAEPGDYVISLMPQDGCTLSFGNGSSSYCVMGSTNNNGKVYCNMLQEIYIGDGVTSIDSYAFAYCYSLASITIPNGVTSIDNSAFSGCYSLASITIPNGVTSIGIYVFAYCYSLASITIPNGVTSIGSYAFYNCYSLASIIIPNGVTSIGSYAFSGCYGMRYYDFSACTSVPDLSNTNAFRNIPSDCQMLIPAALVDAWKAATNWSTYADHIVGV
;
A
#
# COMPACT_ATOMS: atom_id res chain seq x y z
N MET A 1 14.87 23.74 8.78
CA MET A 1 16.08 23.68 7.94
C MET A 1 15.97 22.43 7.09
N ALA A 2 15.89 22.53 5.81
CA ALA A 2 15.95 21.48 4.79
C ALA A 2 14.69 21.24 3.94
N LEU A 3 13.74 22.15 3.88
CA LEU A 3 12.69 22.12 2.85
C LEU A 3 13.07 22.94 1.58
N ASP A 4 14.10 23.77 1.63
CA ASP A 4 14.54 24.60 0.52
C ASP A 4 15.28 23.84 -0.60
N LYS A 5 15.76 22.61 -0.33
CA LYS A 5 16.50 21.80 -1.31
C LYS A 5 15.63 20.89 -2.18
N VAL A 6 14.39 20.63 -1.79
CA VAL A 6 13.51 19.70 -2.54
C VAL A 6 12.87 20.37 -3.75
N VAL A 7 12.84 21.71 -3.78
CA VAL A 7 12.18 22.48 -4.87
C VAL A 7 13.17 22.92 -5.97
N ASP A 8 14.46 22.83 -5.72
CA ASP A 8 15.53 23.25 -6.66
C ASP A 8 16.19 22.08 -7.41
N SER A 9 15.66 20.86 -7.27
CA SER A 9 16.10 19.75 -8.09
C SER A 9 15.47 19.88 -9.50
N ALA A 10 16.27 19.79 -10.52
CA ALA A 10 15.87 19.76 -11.94
C ALA A 10 14.91 18.57 -12.28
N VAL A 11 14.40 17.89 -11.28
CA VAL A 11 13.49 16.73 -11.32
C VAL A 11 12.17 17.08 -10.63
N LEU A 12 11.69 18.30 -10.78
CA LEU A 12 10.25 18.51 -10.66
C LEU A 12 9.62 17.83 -11.88
N ASP A 13 8.91 16.73 -11.63
CA ASP A 13 8.08 16.07 -12.62
C ASP A 13 7.38 17.11 -13.51
N ALA A 14 7.29 16.82 -14.81
CA ALA A 14 6.69 17.73 -15.79
C ALA A 14 5.32 18.26 -15.32
N GLY A 15 4.59 17.50 -14.50
CA GLY A 15 3.35 17.90 -13.86
C GLY A 15 3.51 19.04 -12.84
N MET A 16 4.48 18.97 -11.94
CA MET A 16 4.75 20.04 -10.97
C MET A 16 5.27 21.32 -11.64
N LYS A 17 6.05 21.17 -12.71
CA LYS A 17 6.48 22.29 -13.54
C LYS A 17 5.28 22.95 -14.22
N SER A 18 4.37 22.17 -14.76
CA SER A 18 3.12 22.65 -15.38
C SER A 18 2.24 23.40 -14.38
N VAL A 19 2.11 22.92 -13.16
CA VAL A 19 1.37 23.61 -12.07
C VAL A 19 2.05 24.93 -11.71
N ALA A 20 3.38 24.94 -11.55
CA ALA A 20 4.11 26.17 -11.27
C ALA A 20 4.01 27.19 -12.42
N ASP A 21 4.02 26.73 -13.67
CA ASP A 21 3.86 27.58 -14.85
C ASP A 21 2.42 28.13 -14.94
N ALA A 22 1.41 27.32 -14.63
CA ALA A 22 0.01 27.77 -14.57
C ALA A 22 -0.22 28.82 -13.47
N ILE A 23 0.37 28.62 -12.30
CA ILE A 23 0.32 29.59 -11.18
C ILE A 23 1.00 30.89 -11.59
N ARG A 24 2.21 30.84 -12.20
CA ARG A 24 2.92 32.01 -12.70
C ARG A 24 2.12 32.79 -13.77
N ALA A 25 1.51 32.06 -14.69
CA ALA A 25 0.69 32.66 -15.75
C ALA A 25 -0.54 33.37 -15.17
N LYS A 26 -1.23 32.76 -14.19
CA LYS A 26 -2.38 33.38 -13.53
C LYS A 26 -2.00 34.52 -12.58
N ALA A 27 -0.86 34.43 -11.92
CA ALA A 27 -0.35 35.47 -11.04
C ALA A 27 0.32 36.64 -11.80
N GLY A 28 0.53 36.50 -13.11
CA GLY A 28 1.17 37.53 -13.94
C GLY A 28 2.65 37.73 -13.60
N THR A 29 3.36 36.74 -13.09
CA THR A 29 4.78 36.79 -12.74
C THR A 29 5.60 35.85 -13.59
N THR A 30 6.81 36.23 -13.89
CA THR A 30 7.83 35.39 -14.55
C THR A 30 8.92 34.93 -13.58
N ASP A 31 8.83 35.38 -12.31
CA ASP A 31 9.83 35.05 -11.30
C ASP A 31 9.73 33.63 -10.82
N LEU A 32 10.85 33.06 -10.39
CA LEU A 32 10.87 31.76 -9.69
C LEU A 32 10.12 31.91 -8.37
N LEU A 33 9.08 31.10 -8.19
CA LEU A 33 8.31 31.08 -6.94
C LEU A 33 9.12 30.38 -5.86
N ALA A 34 9.63 31.12 -4.90
CA ALA A 34 10.32 30.56 -3.73
C ALA A 34 9.30 29.89 -2.81
N TRP A 35 9.59 28.68 -2.38
CA TRP A 35 8.77 27.95 -1.42
C TRP A 35 9.15 28.35 0.03
N PRO A 36 8.21 28.54 0.98
CA PRO A 36 6.74 28.46 0.82
C PRO A 36 6.09 29.80 0.44
N ASP A 37 6.76 30.93 0.67
CA ASP A 37 6.14 32.26 0.66
C ASP A 37 5.80 32.76 -0.75
N GLY A 38 6.62 32.44 -1.73
CA GLY A 38 6.36 32.82 -3.12
C GLY A 38 5.13 32.12 -3.70
N PHE A 39 4.92 30.86 -3.38
CA PHE A 39 3.72 30.09 -3.76
C PHE A 39 2.49 30.64 -3.05
N LYS A 40 2.59 30.90 -1.76
CA LYS A 40 1.49 31.45 -0.97
C LYS A 40 1.04 32.82 -1.52
N SER A 41 1.97 33.74 -1.77
CA SER A 41 1.67 35.07 -2.32
C SER A 41 1.09 35.01 -3.72
N ALA A 42 1.58 34.07 -4.58
CA ALA A 42 1.06 33.88 -5.92
C ALA A 42 -0.38 33.31 -5.89
N VAL A 43 -0.67 32.36 -5.01
CA VAL A 43 -2.03 31.80 -4.83
C VAL A 43 -2.99 32.83 -4.23
N GLU A 44 -2.56 33.60 -3.25
CA GLU A 44 -3.34 34.71 -2.68
C GLU A 44 -3.64 35.80 -3.74
N GLY A 45 -2.69 36.09 -4.63
CA GLY A 45 -2.88 37.02 -5.76
C GLY A 45 -3.88 36.51 -6.81
N ILE A 46 -4.01 35.20 -6.99
CA ILE A 46 -5.00 34.59 -7.90
C ILE A 46 -6.43 34.80 -7.38
N GLN A 47 -6.63 34.83 -6.07
CA GLN A 47 -7.96 34.98 -5.47
C GLN A 47 -8.52 36.42 -5.58
N THR A 48 -7.67 37.42 -5.82
CA THR A 48 -8.06 38.83 -5.88
C THR A 48 -8.21 39.44 -7.29
N GLY A 49 -7.84 38.68 -8.35
CA GLY A 49 -7.88 39.11 -9.73
C GLY A 49 -9.05 38.52 -10.51
N GLY A 50 -10.13 39.25 -10.68
CA GLY A 50 -11.28 38.86 -11.49
C GLY A 50 -10.96 38.64 -12.96
N GLY A 51 -11.37 37.51 -13.52
CA GLY A 51 -11.30 37.17 -14.96
C GLY A 51 -12.11 35.93 -15.31
N GLY A 52 -13.33 36.13 -15.67
CA GLY A 52 -14.36 35.39 -16.35
C GLY A 52 -14.12 33.94 -16.81
N GLY A 53 -14.72 33.02 -16.10
CA GLY A 53 -15.09 31.69 -16.57
C GLY A 53 -16.33 31.26 -15.79
N THR A 54 -17.44 31.12 -16.51
CA THR A 54 -18.76 30.80 -16.00
C THR A 54 -18.82 29.39 -15.42
N THR A 55 -18.66 29.24 -14.10
CA THR A 55 -19.27 28.17 -13.32
C THR A 55 -19.75 28.78 -12.01
N SER A 56 -20.97 28.48 -11.63
CA SER A 56 -21.74 29.03 -10.52
C SER A 56 -20.92 29.21 -9.26
N ASP A 57 -20.98 30.41 -8.66
CA ASP A 57 -20.58 30.76 -7.30
C ASP A 57 -21.33 29.91 -6.25
N ALA A 58 -20.96 28.65 -6.15
CA ALA A 58 -21.14 27.92 -4.90
C ALA A 58 -19.95 28.37 -4.01
N ALA A 59 -20.21 29.16 -2.97
CA ALA A 59 -19.20 29.60 -2.01
C ALA A 59 -18.35 28.39 -1.59
N MET A 60 -17.03 28.48 -1.80
CA MET A 60 -16.08 27.45 -1.37
C MET A 60 -16.30 27.18 0.11
N LYS A 61 -16.53 25.92 0.46
CA LYS A 61 -16.73 25.49 1.84
C LYS A 61 -15.37 25.22 2.51
N ASP A 62 -15.39 24.74 3.73
CA ASP A 62 -14.21 24.59 4.56
C ASP A 62 -13.23 23.49 4.06
N VAL A 63 -13.76 22.38 3.49
CA VAL A 63 -12.96 21.25 3.03
C VAL A 63 -13.23 21.02 1.55
N ASN A 64 -12.20 21.21 0.73
CA ASN A 64 -12.30 21.20 -0.71
C ASN A 64 -11.42 20.09 -1.30
N PHE A 65 -11.99 19.29 -2.16
CA PHE A 65 -11.31 18.23 -2.88
C PHE A 65 -10.96 18.72 -4.28
N TYR A 66 -9.68 18.75 -4.61
CA TYR A 66 -9.18 19.26 -5.88
C TYR A 66 -8.52 18.16 -6.69
N ASP A 67 -8.72 18.21 -7.98
CA ASP A 67 -7.93 17.49 -8.96
C ASP A 67 -6.52 18.08 -9.07
N TYR A 68 -5.59 17.35 -9.71
CA TYR A 68 -4.21 17.79 -9.90
C TYR A 68 -4.08 19.08 -10.72
N ASP A 69 -5.03 19.36 -11.60
CA ASP A 69 -5.07 20.59 -12.42
C ASP A 69 -5.73 21.78 -11.69
N GLY A 70 -6.13 21.60 -10.44
CA GLY A 70 -6.81 22.61 -9.64
C GLY A 70 -8.33 22.67 -9.83
N THR A 71 -8.92 21.73 -10.58
CA THR A 71 -10.37 21.62 -10.70
C THR A 71 -10.99 21.18 -9.38
N LEU A 72 -11.98 21.95 -8.90
CA LEU A 72 -12.74 21.58 -7.70
C LEU A 72 -13.66 20.39 -7.99
N VAL A 73 -13.42 19.26 -7.31
CA VAL A 73 -14.20 18.02 -7.46
C VAL A 73 -15.36 17.97 -6.50
N ALA A 74 -15.14 18.35 -5.24
CA ALA A 74 -16.17 18.39 -4.21
C ALA A 74 -15.81 19.42 -3.11
N SER A 75 -16.81 19.94 -2.43
CA SER A 75 -16.64 20.93 -1.37
C SER A 75 -17.64 20.66 -0.25
N TYR A 76 -17.15 20.64 0.98
CA TYR A 76 -17.89 20.31 2.18
C TYR A 76 -17.65 21.37 3.27
N THR A 77 -18.65 21.66 4.09
CA THR A 77 -18.40 22.31 5.38
C THR A 77 -17.59 21.38 6.28
N LEU A 78 -16.94 21.91 7.31
CA LEU A 78 -16.16 21.09 8.24
C LEU A 78 -17.01 19.96 8.86
N ALA A 79 -18.26 20.26 9.24
CA ALA A 79 -19.17 19.28 9.81
C ALA A 79 -19.59 18.19 8.80
N GLU A 80 -19.86 18.56 7.54
CA GLU A 80 -20.16 17.61 6.47
C GLU A 80 -18.95 16.71 6.19
N ALA A 81 -17.73 17.28 6.15
CA ALA A 81 -16.50 16.50 5.92
C ALA A 81 -16.21 15.51 7.05
N GLN A 82 -16.40 15.94 8.31
CA GLN A 82 -16.27 15.07 9.48
C GLN A 82 -17.30 13.92 9.52
N ALA A 83 -18.41 14.06 8.81
CA ALA A 83 -19.46 13.04 8.72
C ALA A 83 -19.37 12.15 7.45
N LEU A 84 -18.35 12.34 6.60
CA LEU A 84 -18.17 11.52 5.39
C LEU A 84 -17.97 10.04 5.76
N THR A 85 -18.74 9.17 5.13
CA THR A 85 -18.58 7.71 5.25
C THR A 85 -17.68 7.14 4.15
N ALA A 86 -17.51 7.90 3.05
CA ALA A 86 -16.61 7.60 1.95
C ALA A 86 -16.12 8.91 1.31
N PHE A 87 -14.99 8.86 0.64
CA PHE A 87 -14.51 9.98 -0.19
C PHE A 87 -15.40 10.22 -1.40
N PRO A 88 -15.41 11.46 -1.96
CA PRO A 88 -16.00 11.68 -3.29
C PRO A 88 -15.26 10.82 -4.32
N ASN A 89 -15.99 10.44 -5.39
CA ASN A 89 -15.36 9.73 -6.50
C ASN A 89 -14.21 10.56 -7.07
N GLY A 90 -13.08 9.90 -7.32
CA GLY A 90 -11.93 10.54 -7.95
C GLY A 90 -12.20 10.85 -9.42
N PRO A 91 -11.61 11.93 -9.95
CA PRO A 91 -11.64 12.23 -11.37
C PRO A 91 -10.95 11.13 -12.20
N THR A 92 -11.32 11.04 -13.47
CA THR A 92 -10.72 10.10 -14.43
C THR A 92 -9.98 10.88 -15.53
N HIS A 93 -8.75 10.45 -15.84
CA HIS A 93 -7.92 11.05 -16.88
C HIS A 93 -7.28 9.95 -17.74
N ASP A 94 -7.10 10.22 -19.02
CA ASP A 94 -6.42 9.31 -19.94
C ASP A 94 -4.95 9.15 -19.52
N GLY A 95 -4.50 7.91 -19.36
CA GLY A 95 -3.12 7.58 -18.97
C GLY A 95 -2.76 7.85 -17.50
N LEU A 96 -3.76 8.18 -16.66
CA LEU A 96 -3.56 8.36 -15.21
C LEU A 96 -4.53 7.47 -14.43
N THR A 97 -4.01 6.72 -13.48
CA THR A 97 -4.83 5.95 -12.54
C THR A 97 -4.98 6.70 -11.22
N PHE A 98 -6.23 7.03 -10.86
CA PHE A 98 -6.54 7.67 -9.58
C PHE A 98 -6.19 6.73 -8.40
N GLN A 99 -5.36 7.18 -7.49
CA GLN A 99 -4.88 6.42 -6.35
C GLN A 99 -5.60 6.76 -5.04
N GLY A 100 -6.52 7.69 -5.09
CA GLY A 100 -7.20 8.19 -3.91
C GLY A 100 -6.88 9.65 -3.63
N TRP A 101 -7.23 10.08 -2.45
CA TRP A 101 -7.00 11.43 -1.95
C TRP A 101 -5.79 11.43 -1.03
N ASN A 102 -5.02 12.52 -1.01
CA ASN A 102 -3.80 12.65 -0.19
C ASN A 102 -4.05 12.69 1.34
N TRP A 103 -5.30 12.47 1.75
CA TRP A 103 -5.73 12.38 3.15
C TRP A 103 -6.55 11.11 3.38
N SER A 104 -6.47 10.53 4.59
CA SER A 104 -7.36 9.44 5.00
C SER A 104 -8.66 9.97 5.58
N LEU A 105 -9.74 9.18 5.53
CA LEU A 105 -11.02 9.54 6.17
C LEU A 105 -10.85 9.83 7.65
N GLU A 106 -10.03 9.07 8.36
CA GLU A 106 -9.73 9.30 9.77
C GLU A 106 -9.15 10.69 10.03
N LYS A 107 -8.21 11.14 9.18
CA LYS A 107 -7.65 12.49 9.25
C LYS A 107 -8.68 13.55 8.92
N ILE A 108 -9.58 13.29 7.94
CA ILE A 108 -10.68 14.20 7.61
C ILE A 108 -11.66 14.32 8.79
N HIS A 109 -12.00 13.22 9.46
CA HIS A 109 -12.86 13.22 10.65
C HIS A 109 -12.25 14.00 11.83
N ALA A 110 -10.93 14.04 11.93
CA ALA A 110 -10.19 14.76 12.97
C ALA A 110 -9.91 16.24 12.64
N LEU A 111 -10.35 16.76 11.49
CA LEU A 111 -10.11 18.14 11.10
C LEU A 111 -10.77 19.12 12.07
N THR A 112 -10.02 20.17 12.46
CA THR A 112 -10.49 21.26 13.29
C THR A 112 -10.42 22.63 12.57
N ARG A 113 -9.98 22.63 11.31
CA ARG A 113 -9.80 23.84 10.49
C ARG A 113 -10.05 23.52 9.01
N PRO A 114 -10.31 24.55 8.17
CA PRO A 114 -10.39 24.39 6.72
C PRO A 114 -9.17 23.70 6.12
N MET A 115 -9.38 22.87 5.08
CA MET A 115 -8.34 22.08 4.43
C MET A 115 -8.65 21.84 2.96
N ASN A 116 -7.61 21.86 2.13
CA ASN A 116 -7.67 21.41 0.75
C ASN A 116 -7.07 19.99 0.64
N VAL A 117 -7.80 19.13 -0.02
CA VAL A 117 -7.45 17.72 -0.24
C VAL A 117 -7.18 17.53 -1.73
N GLY A 118 -6.03 17.00 -2.09
CA GLY A 118 -5.61 16.78 -3.47
C GLY A 118 -5.82 15.34 -3.92
N ALA A 119 -6.23 15.17 -5.18
CA ALA A 119 -6.23 13.88 -5.86
C ALA A 119 -4.80 13.42 -6.12
N MET A 120 -4.56 12.13 -5.90
CA MET A 120 -3.28 11.48 -6.20
C MET A 120 -3.44 10.60 -7.44
N TYR A 121 -2.46 10.68 -8.33
CA TYR A 121 -2.42 9.88 -9.55
C TYR A 121 -1.08 9.19 -9.69
N ILE A 122 -1.11 8.06 -10.38
CA ILE A 122 0.09 7.42 -10.91
C ILE A 122 -0.04 7.45 -12.43
N THR A 123 1.06 7.73 -13.11
CA THR A 123 1.15 7.47 -14.54
C THR A 123 0.99 5.96 -14.74
N ASP A 124 0.00 5.58 -15.53
CA ASP A 124 -0.26 4.18 -15.88
C ASP A 124 0.71 3.75 -16.99
N ASP A 125 2.00 3.80 -16.65
CA ASP A 125 3.10 3.44 -17.53
C ASP A 125 3.58 1.99 -17.29
N GLY A 126 2.89 1.25 -16.41
CA GLY A 126 3.25 -0.12 -16.05
C GLY A 126 4.48 -0.26 -15.15
N ALA A 127 5.12 0.85 -14.74
CA ALA A 127 6.29 0.79 -13.88
C ALA A 127 5.94 0.42 -12.44
N THR A 128 6.80 -0.38 -11.83
CA THR A 128 6.82 -0.55 -10.37
C THR A 128 7.65 0.54 -9.73
N ARG A 129 7.15 1.15 -8.66
CA ARG A 129 7.82 2.23 -7.94
C ARG A 129 8.02 1.88 -6.48
N LEU A 130 9.28 1.94 -6.03
CA LEU A 130 9.68 1.73 -4.64
C LEU A 130 10.06 3.07 -4.03
N HIS A 131 9.29 3.57 -3.09
CA HIS A 131 9.61 4.76 -2.33
C HIS A 131 10.51 4.38 -1.17
N ILE A 132 11.74 4.85 -1.19
CA ILE A 132 12.74 4.56 -0.17
C ILE A 132 13.17 5.81 0.58
N ARG A 133 13.54 5.64 1.84
CA ARG A 133 14.13 6.70 2.67
C ARG A 133 15.51 6.31 3.13
N ILE A 134 16.51 7.09 2.76
CA ILE A 134 17.89 6.97 3.23
C ILE A 134 18.10 7.97 4.38
N ALA A 135 18.11 7.47 5.60
CA ALA A 135 18.10 8.31 6.80
C ALA A 135 19.50 8.75 7.27
N ALA A 136 20.58 8.11 6.80
CA ALA A 136 21.92 8.34 7.32
C ALA A 136 23.02 8.13 6.29
N VAL A 137 24.06 8.95 6.35
CA VAL A 137 25.24 8.93 5.46
C VAL A 137 25.96 7.58 5.41
N GLY A 138 25.91 6.77 6.45
CA GLY A 138 26.58 5.46 6.48
C GLY A 138 25.90 4.32 5.70
N ARG A 139 24.79 4.59 4.98
CA ARG A 139 23.97 3.58 4.29
C ARG A 139 23.52 4.03 2.92
N MET A 140 24.39 4.70 2.20
CA MET A 140 24.09 5.30 0.90
C MET A 140 24.02 4.28 -0.24
N THR A 141 24.64 3.10 -0.09
CA THR A 141 24.60 2.03 -1.10
C THR A 141 23.40 1.13 -0.84
N VAL A 142 22.43 1.17 -1.74
CA VAL A 142 21.15 0.46 -1.64
C VAL A 142 21.16 -0.75 -2.57
N PRO A 143 20.97 -1.97 -2.06
CA PRO A 143 20.82 -3.14 -2.91
C PRO A 143 19.39 -3.29 -3.42
N LEU A 144 19.25 -3.84 -4.62
CA LEU A 144 17.97 -4.20 -5.22
C LEU A 144 18.05 -5.64 -5.75
N TYR A 145 17.06 -6.47 -5.39
CA TYR A 145 16.93 -7.86 -5.84
C TYR A 145 15.59 -8.06 -6.52
N ILE A 146 15.60 -8.41 -7.80
CA ILE A 146 14.40 -8.65 -8.60
C ILE A 146 14.54 -9.94 -9.42
N GLY A 147 13.40 -10.45 -9.88
CA GLY A 147 13.33 -11.49 -10.91
C GLY A 147 12.86 -10.86 -12.22
N GLN A 148 13.47 -11.26 -13.35
CA GLN A 148 13.02 -10.89 -14.69
C GLN A 148 13.06 -12.08 -15.61
N THR A 149 12.12 -12.16 -16.56
CA THR A 149 12.04 -13.30 -17.50
C THR A 149 12.94 -13.15 -18.72
N VAL A 150 13.33 -11.91 -19.03
CA VAL A 150 14.20 -11.56 -20.17
C VAL A 150 15.43 -10.83 -19.65
N ALA A 151 16.62 -11.21 -20.11
CA ALA A 151 17.86 -10.51 -19.79
C ALA A 151 17.82 -9.06 -20.31
N ASN A 152 18.23 -8.10 -19.47
CA ASN A 152 18.08 -6.66 -19.71
C ASN A 152 16.62 -6.21 -19.95
N GLY A 153 15.65 -7.00 -19.50
CA GLY A 153 14.23 -6.76 -19.75
C GLY A 153 13.56 -5.79 -18.78
N VAL A 154 14.25 -5.34 -17.72
CA VAL A 154 13.76 -4.31 -16.78
C VAL A 154 14.74 -3.15 -16.79
N SER A 155 14.23 -1.96 -17.08
CA SER A 155 14.97 -0.71 -16.88
C SER A 155 14.80 -0.23 -15.45
N ILE A 156 15.91 0.15 -14.80
CA ILE A 156 15.95 0.63 -13.41
C ILE A 156 16.38 2.10 -13.43
N ASP A 157 15.52 2.97 -12.99
CA ASP A 157 15.81 4.35 -12.66
C ASP A 157 15.86 4.50 -11.15
N TRP A 158 16.98 4.95 -10.60
CA TRP A 158 17.22 5.07 -9.17
C TRP A 158 16.61 6.33 -8.54
N GLY A 159 16.07 7.24 -9.37
CA GLY A 159 15.34 8.42 -8.92
C GLY A 159 16.22 9.55 -8.37
N ASP A 160 17.53 9.53 -8.66
CA ASP A 160 18.50 10.57 -8.27
C ASP A 160 19.10 11.33 -9.47
N GLY A 161 18.56 11.12 -10.68
CA GLY A 161 19.04 11.70 -11.91
C GLY A 161 20.24 10.97 -12.54
N SER A 162 20.67 9.85 -11.97
CA SER A 162 21.66 8.98 -12.62
C SER A 162 21.06 8.30 -13.85
N THR A 163 21.93 7.81 -14.74
CA THR A 163 21.49 7.10 -15.94
C THR A 163 20.81 5.79 -15.55
N ALA A 164 19.62 5.52 -16.10
CA ALA A 164 18.92 4.26 -15.91
C ALA A 164 19.79 3.08 -16.42
N GLU A 165 19.69 1.95 -15.73
CA GLU A 165 20.42 0.74 -16.04
C GLU A 165 19.51 -0.44 -16.33
N THR A 166 20.08 -1.50 -16.93
CA THR A 166 19.44 -2.80 -17.10
C THR A 166 20.31 -3.91 -16.53
N LEU A 167 19.70 -5.00 -16.07
CA LEU A 167 20.45 -6.11 -15.49
C LEU A 167 20.60 -7.26 -16.48
N ALA A 168 21.85 -7.68 -16.72
CA ALA A 168 22.18 -8.84 -17.50
C ALA A 168 21.83 -10.13 -16.72
N GLY A 169 20.98 -10.95 -17.25
CA GLY A 169 20.56 -12.21 -16.63
C GLY A 169 19.05 -12.33 -16.55
N THR A 170 18.61 -13.53 -16.23
CA THR A 170 17.19 -13.85 -16.01
C THR A 170 17.00 -14.39 -14.61
N ARG A 171 15.79 -14.27 -14.05
CA ARG A 171 15.43 -14.65 -12.69
C ARG A 171 16.15 -13.76 -11.67
N ASN A 172 16.72 -14.31 -10.65
CA ASN A 172 17.30 -13.62 -9.49
C ASN A 172 18.49 -12.73 -9.87
N VAL A 173 18.21 -11.51 -10.26
CA VAL A 173 19.23 -10.52 -10.60
C VAL A 173 19.31 -9.46 -9.50
N ASN A 174 20.48 -8.91 -9.31
CA ASN A 174 20.68 -7.88 -8.30
C ASN A 174 21.56 -6.76 -8.81
N SER A 175 21.30 -5.56 -8.33
CA SER A 175 22.15 -4.39 -8.47
C SER A 175 22.36 -3.70 -7.13
N THR A 176 23.29 -2.77 -7.11
CA THR A 176 23.53 -1.86 -5.99
C THR A 176 23.75 -0.47 -6.53
N HIS A 177 23.09 0.52 -5.94
CA HIS A 177 23.27 1.92 -6.29
C HIS A 177 23.73 2.71 -5.07
N THR A 178 24.60 3.71 -5.28
CA THR A 178 25.11 4.57 -4.19
C THR A 178 24.63 5.99 -4.44
N TYR A 179 23.75 6.44 -3.56
CA TYR A 179 23.24 7.81 -3.55
C TYR A 179 24.28 8.78 -3.00
N ALA A 180 24.32 9.99 -3.50
CA ALA A 180 25.25 11.02 -3.06
C ALA A 180 24.86 11.64 -1.70
N GLU A 181 23.55 11.76 -1.43
CA GLU A 181 23.00 12.40 -0.23
C GLU A 181 21.92 11.54 0.42
N PRO A 182 21.70 11.64 1.75
CA PRO A 182 20.49 11.10 2.38
C PRO A 182 19.24 11.81 1.84
N GLY A 183 18.13 11.07 1.73
CA GLY A 183 16.90 11.64 1.21
C GLY A 183 15.81 10.60 0.97
N ASP A 184 14.71 11.06 0.41
CA ASP A 184 13.64 10.23 -0.10
C ASP A 184 13.80 10.09 -1.62
N TYR A 185 13.77 8.85 -2.11
CA TYR A 185 13.95 8.53 -3.52
C TYR A 185 12.86 7.58 -4.00
N VAL A 186 12.58 7.61 -5.30
CA VAL A 186 11.66 6.68 -5.96
C VAL A 186 12.43 5.87 -6.99
N ILE A 187 12.66 4.60 -6.70
CA ILE A 187 13.24 3.67 -7.66
C ILE A 187 12.11 3.21 -8.59
N SER A 188 12.28 3.44 -9.89
CA SER A 188 11.31 3.00 -10.90
C SER A 188 11.84 1.79 -11.67
N LEU A 189 11.03 0.74 -11.73
CA LEU A 189 11.33 -0.50 -12.44
C LEU A 189 10.35 -0.62 -13.60
N MET A 190 10.85 -0.48 -14.83
CA MET A 190 10.04 -0.54 -16.05
C MET A 190 10.34 -1.83 -16.81
N PRO A 191 9.41 -2.80 -16.79
CA PRO A 191 9.52 -3.97 -17.66
C PRO A 191 9.36 -3.56 -19.13
N GLN A 192 10.22 -4.10 -20.00
CA GLN A 192 10.08 -3.98 -21.45
C GLN A 192 9.09 -5.02 -21.99
N ASP A 193 8.64 -4.83 -23.22
CA ASP A 193 7.68 -5.72 -23.87
C ASP A 193 8.10 -7.19 -23.78
N GLY A 194 7.20 -8.03 -23.31
CA GLY A 194 7.43 -9.48 -23.13
C GLY A 194 8.26 -9.86 -21.90
N CYS A 195 8.71 -8.88 -21.08
CA CYS A 195 9.36 -9.15 -19.81
C CYS A 195 8.35 -9.10 -18.67
N THR A 196 8.37 -10.12 -17.79
CA THR A 196 7.67 -10.05 -16.52
C THR A 196 8.66 -9.80 -15.38
N LEU A 197 8.22 -9.03 -14.40
CA LEU A 197 8.96 -8.68 -13.19
C LEU A 197 8.41 -9.49 -12.01
N SER A 198 9.27 -10.00 -11.14
CA SER A 198 8.89 -10.57 -9.85
C SER A 198 9.79 -10.05 -8.73
N PHE A 199 9.32 -10.17 -7.50
CA PHE A 199 10.06 -9.77 -6.30
C PHE A 199 10.40 -10.98 -5.45
N GLY A 200 11.61 -10.93 -4.84
CA GLY A 200 12.16 -12.08 -4.13
C GLY A 200 12.87 -13.05 -5.08
N ASN A 201 13.52 -14.04 -4.51
CA ASN A 201 14.23 -15.07 -5.29
C ASN A 201 13.86 -16.49 -4.84
N GLY A 202 12.73 -16.64 -4.14
CA GLY A 202 12.31 -17.92 -3.57
C GLY A 202 13.22 -18.41 -2.42
N SER A 203 14.22 -17.63 -2.01
CA SER A 203 15.14 -17.95 -0.93
C SER A 203 14.77 -17.17 0.33
N SER A 204 14.79 -17.84 1.48
CA SER A 204 14.61 -17.20 2.79
C SER A 204 15.71 -16.17 3.14
N SER A 205 16.72 -16.03 2.29
CA SER A 205 17.87 -15.19 2.58
C SER A 205 17.80 -13.79 1.96
N TYR A 206 16.85 -13.51 1.06
CA TYR A 206 16.80 -12.23 0.35
C TYR A 206 15.36 -11.71 0.19
N CYS A 207 15.19 -10.40 0.42
CA CYS A 207 14.01 -9.62 0.06
C CYS A 207 14.37 -8.63 -1.07
N VAL A 208 13.42 -7.83 -1.52
CA VAL A 208 13.63 -6.85 -2.59
C VAL A 208 14.79 -5.88 -2.32
N MET A 209 15.00 -5.51 -1.06
CA MET A 209 16.04 -4.56 -0.63
C MET A 209 17.27 -5.26 0.00
N GLY A 210 17.53 -6.52 -0.32
CA GLY A 210 18.74 -7.20 0.12
C GLY A 210 18.51 -8.45 0.96
N SER A 211 19.52 -8.78 1.80
CA SER A 211 19.49 -10.01 2.59
C SER A 211 18.52 -9.91 3.79
N THR A 212 17.80 -10.98 4.08
CA THR A 212 16.95 -11.10 5.27
C THR A 212 17.73 -11.42 6.55
N ASN A 213 19.05 -11.64 6.46
CA ASN A 213 19.90 -11.81 7.64
C ASN A 213 20.07 -10.46 8.40
N ASN A 214 20.62 -10.50 9.61
CA ASN A 214 20.71 -9.34 10.50
C ASN A 214 21.38 -8.10 9.86
N ASN A 215 22.34 -8.28 8.96
CA ASN A 215 23.00 -7.16 8.29
C ASN A 215 22.17 -6.60 7.12
N GLY A 216 21.36 -7.43 6.45
CA GLY A 216 20.55 -7.04 5.30
C GLY A 216 19.20 -6.42 5.67
N LYS A 217 18.61 -6.80 6.81
CA LYS A 217 17.30 -6.23 7.31
C LYS A 217 17.31 -4.72 7.44
N VAL A 218 18.47 -4.12 7.53
CA VAL A 218 18.65 -2.67 7.60
C VAL A 218 18.18 -1.97 6.33
N TYR A 219 18.42 -2.56 5.17
CA TYR A 219 18.00 -1.98 3.89
C TYR A 219 16.51 -2.16 3.66
N CYS A 220 15.92 -3.25 4.15
CA CYS A 220 14.48 -3.48 4.10
C CYS A 220 13.69 -2.36 4.83
N ASN A 221 14.30 -1.71 5.85
CA ASN A 221 13.70 -0.58 6.56
C ASN A 221 13.68 0.73 5.75
N MET A 222 14.41 0.80 4.65
CA MET A 222 14.37 1.98 3.78
C MET A 222 13.10 2.04 2.97
N LEU A 223 12.47 0.91 2.65
CA LEU A 223 11.24 0.85 1.89
C LEU A 223 10.06 1.35 2.72
N GLN A 224 9.46 2.45 2.28
CA GLN A 224 8.34 3.11 2.96
C GLN A 224 7.00 2.75 2.31
N GLU A 225 7.00 2.71 0.99
CA GLU A 225 5.82 2.47 0.17
C GLU A 225 6.23 1.80 -1.14
N ILE A 226 5.35 0.99 -1.71
CA ILE A 226 5.55 0.41 -3.02
C ILE A 226 4.24 0.40 -3.81
N TYR A 227 4.35 0.85 -5.06
CA TYR A 227 3.37 0.63 -6.10
C TYR A 227 3.90 -0.46 -7.05
N ILE A 228 3.17 -1.55 -7.17
CA ILE A 228 3.52 -2.66 -8.07
C ILE A 228 2.82 -2.43 -9.41
N GLY A 229 3.60 -2.33 -10.49
CA GLY A 229 3.09 -2.14 -11.85
C GLY A 229 2.53 -3.43 -12.48
N ASP A 230 1.82 -3.27 -13.59
CA ASP A 230 1.07 -4.35 -14.25
C ASP A 230 1.95 -5.48 -14.83
N GLY A 231 3.24 -5.24 -15.02
CA GLY A 231 4.21 -6.26 -15.46
C GLY A 231 4.56 -7.32 -14.40
N VAL A 232 4.02 -7.20 -13.16
CA VAL A 232 4.26 -8.15 -12.07
C VAL A 232 3.11 -9.15 -11.99
N THR A 233 3.43 -10.43 -12.05
CA THR A 233 2.45 -11.52 -11.98
C THR A 233 2.53 -12.36 -10.71
N SER A 234 3.65 -12.26 -9.96
CA SER A 234 3.86 -12.95 -8.69
C SER A 234 4.65 -12.12 -7.69
N ILE A 235 4.35 -12.33 -6.42
CA ILE A 235 5.14 -11.87 -5.28
C ILE A 235 5.71 -13.13 -4.63
N ASP A 236 7.01 -13.36 -4.86
CA ASP A 236 7.67 -14.59 -4.44
C ASP A 236 7.92 -14.65 -2.93
N SER A 237 8.34 -15.81 -2.45
CA SER A 237 8.61 -16.01 -1.03
C SER A 237 9.63 -15.00 -0.50
N TYR A 238 9.34 -14.40 0.66
CA TYR A 238 10.15 -13.39 1.34
C TYR A 238 10.33 -12.06 0.60
N ALA A 239 9.61 -11.79 -0.49
CA ALA A 239 9.82 -10.61 -1.35
C ALA A 239 9.93 -9.29 -0.56
N PHE A 240 9.06 -9.08 0.40
CA PHE A 240 9.04 -7.88 1.27
C PHE A 240 9.23 -8.23 2.75
N ALA A 241 9.79 -9.41 3.04
CA ALA A 241 9.99 -9.83 4.43
C ALA A 241 10.90 -8.84 5.18
N TYR A 242 10.50 -8.50 6.40
CA TYR A 242 11.21 -7.57 7.29
C TYR A 242 11.31 -6.13 6.77
N CYS A 243 10.47 -5.73 5.81
CA CYS A 243 10.30 -4.32 5.44
C CYS A 243 9.50 -3.60 6.56
N TYR A 244 10.15 -3.37 7.70
CA TYR A 244 9.51 -2.89 8.94
C TYR A 244 8.82 -1.54 8.76
N SER A 245 9.35 -0.69 7.87
CA SER A 245 8.84 0.65 7.61
C SER A 245 7.80 0.71 6.47
N LEU A 246 7.56 -0.42 5.77
CA LEU A 246 6.58 -0.47 4.69
C LEU A 246 5.17 -0.21 5.24
N ALA A 247 4.63 0.97 4.94
CA ALA A 247 3.35 1.44 5.45
C ALA A 247 2.18 1.11 4.51
N SER A 248 2.45 1.14 3.19
CA SER A 248 1.43 0.86 2.17
C SER A 248 2.02 0.11 0.98
N ILE A 249 1.16 -0.67 0.33
CA ILE A 249 1.46 -1.39 -0.89
C ILE A 249 0.20 -1.46 -1.77
N THR A 250 0.38 -1.17 -3.06
CA THR A 250 -0.64 -1.38 -4.09
C THR A 250 -0.24 -2.56 -4.96
N ILE A 251 -1.10 -3.57 -5.03
CA ILE A 251 -0.87 -4.81 -5.80
C ILE A 251 -1.88 -4.85 -6.95
N PRO A 252 -1.45 -4.90 -8.22
CA PRO A 252 -2.34 -4.93 -9.37
C PRO A 252 -3.09 -6.27 -9.49
N ASN A 253 -4.22 -6.25 -10.19
CA ASN A 253 -5.06 -7.44 -10.41
C ASN A 253 -4.38 -8.55 -11.22
N GLY A 254 -3.27 -8.24 -11.90
CA GLY A 254 -2.44 -9.22 -12.62
C GLY A 254 -1.66 -10.18 -11.74
N VAL A 255 -1.48 -9.86 -10.45
CA VAL A 255 -0.80 -10.74 -9.50
C VAL A 255 -1.72 -11.90 -9.10
N THR A 256 -1.27 -13.12 -9.34
CA THR A 256 -2.02 -14.35 -9.09
C THR A 256 -1.46 -15.19 -7.94
N SER A 257 -0.25 -14.90 -7.48
CA SER A 257 0.36 -15.56 -6.31
C SER A 257 1.06 -14.59 -5.37
N ILE A 258 0.90 -14.84 -4.07
CA ILE A 258 1.63 -14.21 -2.98
C ILE A 258 2.17 -15.36 -2.13
N ASP A 259 3.47 -15.61 -2.23
CA ASP A 259 4.09 -16.80 -1.69
C ASP A 259 4.46 -16.67 -0.20
N ASN A 260 5.02 -17.74 0.36
CA ASN A 260 5.31 -17.84 1.79
C ASN A 260 6.16 -16.68 2.32
N SER A 261 5.79 -16.14 3.46
CA SER A 261 6.51 -15.07 4.16
C SER A 261 6.67 -13.77 3.35
N ALA A 262 5.93 -13.57 2.26
CA ALA A 262 6.10 -12.43 1.37
C ALA A 262 6.10 -11.08 2.09
N PHE A 263 5.25 -10.90 3.10
CA PHE A 263 5.13 -9.69 3.93
C PHE A 263 5.44 -9.94 5.41
N SER A 264 6.09 -11.06 5.74
CA SER A 264 6.39 -11.39 7.13
C SER A 264 7.24 -10.31 7.79
N GLY A 265 6.79 -9.76 8.91
CA GLY A 265 7.51 -8.72 9.63
C GLY A 265 7.36 -7.31 9.03
N CYS A 266 6.38 -7.04 8.19
CA CYS A 266 6.01 -5.68 7.78
C CYS A 266 5.27 -4.97 8.92
N TYR A 267 6.01 -4.50 9.93
CA TYR A 267 5.42 -4.00 11.19
C TYR A 267 4.51 -2.79 11.00
N SER A 268 4.83 -1.92 10.03
CA SER A 268 4.10 -0.68 9.77
C SER A 268 2.94 -0.83 8.77
N LEU A 269 2.79 -2.00 8.13
CA LEU A 269 1.76 -2.21 7.12
C LEU A 269 0.37 -2.18 7.77
N ALA A 270 -0.39 -1.12 7.49
CA ALA A 270 -1.67 -0.86 8.13
C ALA A 270 -2.85 -1.55 7.42
N SER A 271 -2.77 -1.66 6.11
CA SER A 271 -3.78 -2.32 5.28
C SER A 271 -3.15 -2.87 4.00
N ILE A 272 -3.79 -3.87 3.41
CA ILE A 272 -3.43 -4.43 2.11
C ILE A 272 -4.67 -5.00 1.44
N THR A 273 -4.77 -4.79 0.13
CA THR A 273 -5.79 -5.43 -0.71
C THR A 273 -5.15 -6.57 -1.50
N ILE A 274 -5.67 -7.78 -1.30
CA ILE A 274 -5.22 -8.97 -2.04
C ILE A 274 -5.99 -9.04 -3.35
N PRO A 275 -5.31 -9.17 -4.52
CA PRO A 275 -5.97 -9.28 -5.81
C PRO A 275 -6.86 -10.52 -5.93
N ASN A 276 -7.94 -10.40 -6.72
CA ASN A 276 -8.90 -11.49 -6.92
C ASN A 276 -8.32 -12.75 -7.59
N GLY A 277 -7.17 -12.64 -8.27
CA GLY A 277 -6.45 -13.76 -8.87
C GLY A 277 -5.75 -14.68 -7.87
N VAL A 278 -5.58 -14.24 -6.61
CA VAL A 278 -4.90 -15.02 -5.57
C VAL A 278 -5.83 -16.10 -5.03
N THR A 279 -5.39 -17.35 -5.06
CA THR A 279 -6.20 -18.52 -4.68
C THR A 279 -5.82 -19.13 -3.33
N SER A 280 -4.73 -18.69 -2.71
CA SER A 280 -4.31 -19.14 -1.38
C SER A 280 -3.53 -18.06 -0.64
N ILE A 281 -3.64 -18.04 0.68
CA ILE A 281 -2.77 -17.27 1.57
C ILE A 281 -1.71 -18.25 2.09
N GLY A 282 -0.45 -18.04 1.72
CA GLY A 282 0.67 -18.95 2.04
C GLY A 282 1.06 -18.94 3.53
N ILE A 283 2.09 -19.73 3.85
CA ILE A 283 2.61 -19.86 5.21
C ILE A 283 3.34 -18.55 5.59
N TYR A 284 3.08 -18.00 6.79
CA TYR A 284 3.70 -16.78 7.34
C TYR A 284 3.52 -15.51 6.48
N VAL A 285 2.60 -15.45 5.50
CA VAL A 285 2.52 -14.32 4.54
C VAL A 285 2.45 -12.98 5.25
N PHE A 286 1.58 -12.83 6.26
CA PHE A 286 1.41 -11.60 7.04
C PHE A 286 1.81 -11.76 8.51
N ALA A 287 2.64 -12.76 8.82
CA ALA A 287 3.09 -12.96 10.20
C ALA A 287 3.84 -11.72 10.70
N TYR A 288 3.55 -11.31 11.94
CA TYR A 288 4.14 -10.12 12.58
C TYR A 288 3.83 -8.79 11.88
N CYS A 289 2.77 -8.70 11.09
CA CYS A 289 2.24 -7.41 10.61
C CYS A 289 1.47 -6.72 11.75
N TYR A 290 2.21 -6.12 12.70
CA TYR A 290 1.63 -5.64 13.96
C TYR A 290 0.60 -4.53 13.77
N SER A 291 0.77 -3.67 12.76
CA SER A 291 -0.12 -2.55 12.46
C SER A 291 -1.29 -2.92 11.55
N LEU A 292 -1.35 -4.15 11.01
CA LEU A 292 -2.38 -4.56 10.06
C LEU A 292 -3.74 -4.56 10.76
N ALA A 293 -4.53 -3.52 10.50
CA ALA A 293 -5.83 -3.28 11.13
C ALA A 293 -6.99 -3.93 10.34
N SER A 294 -6.84 -4.03 9.03
CA SER A 294 -7.84 -4.61 8.14
C SER A 294 -7.20 -5.30 6.94
N ILE A 295 -7.85 -6.34 6.46
CA ILE A 295 -7.48 -7.05 5.24
C ILE A 295 -8.73 -7.66 4.61
N THR A 296 -8.83 -7.61 3.29
CA THR A 296 -9.88 -8.29 2.53
C THR A 296 -9.30 -9.54 1.87
N ILE A 297 -9.87 -10.71 2.20
CA ILE A 297 -9.52 -11.97 1.54
C ILE A 297 -10.47 -12.15 0.34
N PRO A 298 -9.94 -12.29 -0.89
CA PRO A 298 -10.79 -12.46 -2.07
C PRO A 298 -11.52 -13.81 -2.08
N ASN A 299 -12.69 -13.84 -2.73
CA ASN A 299 -13.56 -15.03 -2.78
C ASN A 299 -12.91 -16.27 -3.45
N GLY A 300 -11.85 -16.08 -4.24
CA GLY A 300 -11.09 -17.15 -4.87
C GLY A 300 -10.17 -17.93 -3.92
N VAL A 301 -9.95 -17.43 -2.70
CA VAL A 301 -9.06 -18.08 -1.73
C VAL A 301 -9.68 -19.34 -1.16
N THR A 302 -8.97 -20.46 -1.30
CA THR A 302 -9.41 -21.78 -0.83
C THR A 302 -8.69 -22.26 0.43
N SER A 303 -7.55 -21.65 0.78
CA SER A 303 -6.78 -22.03 1.97
C SER A 303 -6.06 -20.86 2.61
N ILE A 304 -5.98 -20.91 3.94
CA ILE A 304 -5.18 -20.00 4.77
C ILE A 304 -4.08 -20.83 5.42
N GLY A 305 -2.82 -20.52 5.10
CA GLY A 305 -1.65 -21.29 5.52
C GLY A 305 -1.32 -21.16 7.01
N SER A 306 -0.41 -22.02 7.46
CA SER A 306 0.07 -21.96 8.85
C SER A 306 0.75 -20.64 9.14
N TYR A 307 0.47 -20.04 10.31
CA TYR A 307 1.03 -18.77 10.74
C TYR A 307 0.72 -17.58 9.82
N ALA A 308 -0.26 -17.67 8.93
CA ALA A 308 -0.52 -16.66 7.90
C ALA A 308 -0.70 -15.24 8.49
N PHE A 309 -1.42 -15.12 9.61
CA PHE A 309 -1.68 -13.87 10.36
C PHE A 309 -1.15 -13.93 11.79
N TYR A 310 -0.08 -14.69 12.02
CA TYR A 310 0.49 -14.86 13.36
C TYR A 310 0.96 -13.52 13.93
N ASN A 311 0.47 -13.17 15.13
CA ASN A 311 0.78 -11.92 15.82
C ASN A 311 0.38 -10.65 15.03
N CYS A 312 -0.70 -10.66 14.26
CA CYS A 312 -1.32 -9.45 13.74
C CYS A 312 -2.11 -8.73 14.85
N TYR A 313 -1.41 -7.98 15.69
CA TYR A 313 -1.96 -7.44 16.95
C TYR A 313 -3.11 -6.47 16.75
N SER A 314 -3.08 -5.68 15.66
CA SER A 314 -4.08 -4.65 15.37
C SER A 314 -5.28 -5.16 14.57
N LEU A 315 -5.26 -6.42 14.09
CA LEU A 315 -6.33 -6.96 13.25
C LEU A 315 -7.61 -7.11 14.09
N ALA A 316 -8.60 -6.27 13.80
CA ALA A 316 -9.81 -6.17 14.60
C ALA A 316 -10.94 -7.08 14.11
N SER A 317 -10.98 -7.38 12.84
CA SER A 317 -11.94 -8.29 12.23
C SER A 317 -11.43 -8.84 10.91
N ILE A 318 -11.96 -9.99 10.50
CA ILE A 318 -11.68 -10.57 9.19
C ILE A 318 -12.88 -11.35 8.69
N ILE A 319 -13.21 -11.18 7.41
CA ILE A 319 -14.23 -11.98 6.72
C ILE A 319 -13.53 -13.14 6.04
N ILE A 320 -13.98 -14.35 6.34
CA ILE A 320 -13.49 -15.59 5.73
C ILE A 320 -14.43 -15.98 4.60
N PRO A 321 -13.99 -15.95 3.33
CA PRO A 321 -14.85 -16.28 2.21
C PRO A 321 -15.33 -17.72 2.22
N ASN A 322 -16.50 -17.97 1.62
CA ASN A 322 -17.08 -19.32 1.51
C ASN A 322 -16.16 -20.35 0.81
N GLY A 323 -15.23 -19.88 -0.05
CA GLY A 323 -14.26 -20.75 -0.72
C GLY A 323 -13.21 -21.37 0.17
N VAL A 324 -12.98 -20.83 1.38
CA VAL A 324 -11.95 -21.34 2.30
C VAL A 324 -12.35 -22.66 2.88
N THR A 325 -11.61 -23.71 2.53
CA THR A 325 -11.84 -25.09 3.00
C THR A 325 -10.86 -25.54 4.08
N SER A 326 -9.76 -24.81 4.30
CA SER A 326 -8.75 -25.17 5.30
C SER A 326 -8.05 -23.96 5.91
N ILE A 327 -7.78 -24.05 7.23
CA ILE A 327 -7.06 -23.06 8.02
C ILE A 327 -5.89 -23.76 8.72
N GLY A 328 -4.67 -23.27 8.49
CA GLY A 328 -3.44 -23.84 8.97
C GLY A 328 -3.18 -23.64 10.47
N SER A 329 -2.17 -24.33 10.97
CA SER A 329 -1.73 -24.22 12.36
C SER A 329 -1.29 -22.80 12.69
N TYR A 330 -1.71 -22.26 13.83
CA TYR A 330 -1.36 -20.92 14.32
C TYR A 330 -1.73 -19.78 13.33
N ALA A 331 -2.64 -20.02 12.38
CA ALA A 331 -2.95 -19.06 11.33
C ALA A 331 -3.31 -17.67 11.86
N PHE A 332 -4.06 -17.60 12.95
CA PHE A 332 -4.49 -16.37 13.63
C PHE A 332 -4.04 -16.28 15.09
N SER A 333 -3.04 -17.08 15.48
CA SER A 333 -2.57 -17.08 16.87
C SER A 333 -1.94 -15.72 17.21
N GLY A 334 -2.32 -15.18 18.36
CA GLY A 334 -1.81 -13.90 18.85
C GLY A 334 -2.44 -12.67 18.19
N CYS A 335 -3.59 -12.79 17.53
CA CYS A 335 -4.38 -11.64 17.06
C CYS A 335 -5.13 -11.00 18.25
N TYR A 336 -4.41 -10.27 19.10
CA TYR A 336 -4.95 -9.76 20.37
C TYR A 336 -6.00 -8.65 20.19
N GLY A 337 -6.04 -7.99 19.03
CA GLY A 337 -7.05 -6.97 18.70
C GLY A 337 -8.36 -7.54 18.16
N MET A 338 -8.42 -8.84 17.90
CA MET A 338 -9.54 -9.46 17.18
C MET A 338 -10.84 -9.42 18.00
N ARG A 339 -11.89 -8.88 17.37
CA ARG A 339 -13.24 -8.83 17.94
C ARG A 339 -14.14 -9.91 17.36
N TYR A 340 -14.04 -10.16 16.06
CA TYR A 340 -14.78 -11.24 15.43
C TYR A 340 -14.11 -11.78 14.18
N TYR A 341 -14.33 -13.07 13.93
CA TYR A 341 -14.10 -13.74 12.66
C TYR A 341 -15.45 -13.98 12.01
N ASP A 342 -15.63 -13.49 10.80
CA ASP A 342 -16.91 -13.62 10.09
C ASP A 342 -16.86 -14.78 9.10
N PHE A 343 -17.50 -15.87 9.45
CA PHE A 343 -17.73 -17.05 8.61
C PHE A 343 -19.17 -17.14 8.12
N SER A 344 -19.96 -16.06 8.24
CA SER A 344 -21.40 -16.07 7.94
C SER A 344 -21.73 -16.45 6.50
N ALA A 345 -20.78 -16.27 5.57
CA ALA A 345 -20.92 -16.69 4.17
C ALA A 345 -20.57 -18.17 3.93
N CYS A 346 -19.99 -18.88 4.91
CA CYS A 346 -19.55 -20.28 4.73
C CYS A 346 -20.74 -21.24 4.64
N THR A 347 -20.68 -22.18 3.71
CA THR A 347 -21.68 -23.24 3.51
C THR A 347 -21.25 -24.58 4.12
N SER A 348 -20.00 -24.67 4.58
CA SER A 348 -19.43 -25.84 5.24
C SER A 348 -18.39 -25.42 6.28
N VAL A 349 -18.07 -26.33 7.19
CA VAL A 349 -17.03 -26.13 8.21
C VAL A 349 -15.66 -26.29 7.55
N PRO A 350 -14.76 -25.29 7.56
CA PRO A 350 -13.40 -25.47 7.10
C PRO A 350 -12.62 -26.46 7.98
N ASP A 351 -11.70 -27.20 7.40
CA ASP A 351 -10.75 -28.03 8.15
C ASP A 351 -9.81 -27.13 8.96
N LEU A 352 -9.67 -27.45 10.24
CA LEU A 352 -8.74 -26.78 11.15
C LEU A 352 -7.56 -27.69 11.44
N SER A 353 -6.35 -27.30 11.03
CA SER A 353 -5.16 -28.16 11.12
C SER A 353 -4.83 -28.61 12.55
N ASN A 354 -5.07 -27.74 13.55
CA ASN A 354 -4.98 -28.06 14.98
C ASN A 354 -5.67 -27.01 15.86
N THR A 355 -5.70 -27.27 17.16
CA THR A 355 -6.31 -26.39 18.17
C THR A 355 -5.54 -25.10 18.46
N ASN A 356 -4.43 -24.83 17.78
CA ASN A 356 -3.66 -23.58 17.97
C ASN A 356 -3.95 -22.55 16.90
N ALA A 357 -4.83 -22.82 15.93
CA ALA A 357 -5.08 -21.90 14.79
C ALA A 357 -5.49 -20.50 15.27
N PHE A 358 -6.29 -20.41 16.31
CA PHE A 358 -6.77 -19.16 16.93
C PHE A 358 -6.26 -19.00 18.38
N ARG A 359 -5.08 -19.52 18.68
CA ARG A 359 -4.52 -19.44 20.03
C ARG A 359 -4.29 -17.99 20.46
N ASN A 360 -4.61 -17.69 21.74
CA ASN A 360 -4.44 -16.37 22.34
C ASN A 360 -5.28 -15.25 21.68
N ILE A 361 -6.46 -15.58 21.14
CA ILE A 361 -7.46 -14.58 20.80
C ILE A 361 -8.14 -14.06 22.07
N PRO A 362 -8.73 -12.83 22.05
CA PRO A 362 -9.48 -12.31 23.19
C PRO A 362 -10.62 -13.24 23.62
N SER A 363 -10.90 -13.31 24.91
CA SER A 363 -11.97 -14.16 25.45
C SER A 363 -13.37 -13.73 25.00
N ASP A 364 -13.55 -12.47 24.61
CA ASP A 364 -14.78 -11.89 24.08
C ASP A 364 -14.86 -11.89 22.56
N CYS A 365 -13.83 -12.41 21.88
CA CYS A 365 -13.82 -12.55 20.42
C CYS A 365 -14.93 -13.50 19.97
N GLN A 366 -15.64 -13.16 18.91
CA GLN A 366 -16.74 -13.94 18.35
C GLN A 366 -16.37 -14.59 17.01
N MET A 367 -16.88 -15.77 16.76
CA MET A 367 -16.87 -16.45 15.45
C MET A 367 -18.29 -16.50 14.94
N LEU A 368 -18.61 -15.63 13.97
CA LEU A 368 -19.95 -15.49 13.39
C LEU A 368 -20.18 -16.60 12.38
N ILE A 369 -21.07 -17.53 12.68
CA ILE A 369 -21.31 -18.75 11.89
C ILE A 369 -22.77 -18.75 11.41
N PRO A 370 -23.10 -19.25 10.19
CA PRO A 370 -24.49 -19.44 9.80
C PRO A 370 -25.24 -20.26 10.85
N ALA A 371 -26.41 -19.78 11.31
CA ALA A 371 -27.16 -20.40 12.40
C ALA A 371 -27.40 -21.91 12.19
N ALA A 372 -27.64 -22.33 10.93
CA ALA A 372 -27.85 -23.73 10.56
C ALA A 372 -26.59 -24.62 10.73
N LEU A 373 -25.39 -24.05 10.86
CA LEU A 373 -24.13 -24.79 10.93
C LEU A 373 -23.49 -24.77 12.32
N VAL A 374 -24.08 -24.08 13.30
CA VAL A 374 -23.49 -23.90 14.63
C VAL A 374 -23.16 -25.24 15.30
N ASP A 375 -24.10 -26.19 15.31
CA ASP A 375 -23.90 -27.50 15.95
C ASP A 375 -22.80 -28.31 15.22
N ALA A 376 -22.80 -28.27 13.88
CA ALA A 376 -21.77 -28.92 13.09
C ALA A 376 -20.38 -28.35 13.38
N TRP A 377 -20.28 -26.99 13.50
CA TRP A 377 -19.03 -26.32 13.82
C TRP A 377 -18.51 -26.64 15.20
N LYS A 378 -19.39 -26.60 16.22
CA LYS A 378 -19.03 -26.97 17.61
C LYS A 378 -18.60 -28.43 17.76
N ALA A 379 -19.12 -29.32 16.91
CA ALA A 379 -18.76 -30.74 16.92
C ALA A 379 -17.52 -31.07 16.05
N ALA A 380 -17.11 -30.17 15.18
CA ALA A 380 -16.02 -30.43 14.24
C ALA A 380 -14.65 -30.53 14.93
N THR A 381 -13.78 -31.38 14.38
CA THR A 381 -12.43 -31.62 14.90
C THR A 381 -11.65 -30.28 15.01
N ASN A 382 -11.01 -30.11 16.16
CA ASN A 382 -10.25 -28.90 16.56
C ASN A 382 -11.12 -27.64 16.78
N TRP A 383 -12.30 -27.50 16.16
CA TRP A 383 -13.21 -26.37 16.35
C TRP A 383 -13.91 -26.42 17.72
N SER A 384 -14.14 -27.62 18.27
CA SER A 384 -14.74 -27.80 19.61
C SER A 384 -13.98 -27.04 20.71
N THR A 385 -12.68 -26.79 20.54
CA THR A 385 -11.86 -25.97 21.45
C THR A 385 -12.34 -24.52 21.51
N TYR A 386 -13.01 -24.04 20.46
CA TYR A 386 -13.50 -22.67 20.32
C TYR A 386 -15.02 -22.54 20.45
N ALA A 387 -15.70 -23.60 21.00
CA ALA A 387 -17.16 -23.66 21.07
C ALA A 387 -17.80 -22.43 21.77
N ASP A 388 -17.12 -21.87 22.77
CA ASP A 388 -17.58 -20.69 23.52
C ASP A 388 -17.49 -19.39 22.72
N HIS A 389 -16.69 -19.33 21.66
CA HIS A 389 -16.57 -18.20 20.75
C HIS A 389 -17.57 -18.23 19.59
N ILE A 390 -18.22 -19.38 19.34
CA ILE A 390 -19.11 -19.60 18.19
C ILE A 390 -20.49 -18.99 18.44
N VAL A 391 -20.89 -18.07 17.57
CA VAL A 391 -22.17 -17.35 17.60
C VAL A 391 -22.90 -17.57 16.29
N GLY A 392 -24.16 -18.00 16.35
CA GLY A 392 -25.03 -18.14 15.18
C GLY A 392 -25.57 -16.79 14.71
N VAL A 393 -25.53 -16.54 13.41
CA VAL A 393 -26.05 -15.33 12.74
C VAL A 393 -26.91 -15.71 11.53
#